data_e7cf18484d8576854daf18f6c720034e
#
_entry.id   e7cf18484d8576854daf18f6c720034e
#
_cell.length_a   1.000
_cell.length_b   1.000
_cell.length_c   1.000
_cell.angle_alpha   90.00
_cell.angle_beta   90.00
_cell.angle_gamma   90.00
#
_symmetry.space_group_name_H-M   'P 1'
#
loop_
_entity.id
_entity.type
_entity.pdbx_description
1 polymer ?
#
loop_
_entity_poly.entity_id
_entity_poly.type
_entity_poly.pdbx_seq_one_letter_code
_entity_poly.pdbx_strand_id
1 'polypeptide(L)'
;MNVNVIKSTMNELPKYETVESAGCDLRADLWEVKEKFLYNAKVVRDQYSVIKNITIAPGGRALIPTGLQIALPVGYEAQVRPRSGLALKNGITVLNTPGTIDSDYRGDIGVILINLGTEPFEVNQGDRIAQLVIVKIEQATWNPVDSLDETDRGAGGFGSTNIK
;
A
#
# COMPACT_ATOMS: atom_id res chain seq x y z
N MET A 1 -12.01 -15.84 8.60
CA MET A 1 -12.80 -14.60 8.33
C MET A 1 -13.11 -14.53 6.85
N ASN A 2 -14.33 -14.20 6.47
CA ASN A 2 -14.71 -13.97 5.07
C ASN A 2 -14.71 -12.46 4.80
N VAL A 3 -14.10 -12.06 3.67
CA VAL A 3 -14.07 -10.68 3.18
C VAL A 3 -14.77 -10.66 1.83
N ASN A 4 -15.83 -9.85 1.73
CA ASN A 4 -16.50 -9.66 0.45
C ASN A 4 -15.61 -8.81 -0.46
N VAL A 5 -15.53 -9.19 -1.73
CA VAL A 5 -14.68 -8.52 -2.72
C VAL A 5 -15.42 -8.31 -4.04
N ILE A 6 -15.30 -7.12 -4.61
CA ILE A 6 -15.61 -6.84 -6.01
C ILE A 6 -14.30 -6.86 -6.77
N LYS A 7 -14.28 -7.59 -7.89
CA LYS A 7 -13.12 -7.74 -8.76
C LYS A 7 -13.45 -7.21 -10.16
N SER A 8 -12.88 -6.06 -10.52
CA SER A 8 -13.01 -5.43 -11.85
C SER A 8 -11.75 -5.58 -12.70
N THR A 9 -10.85 -6.49 -12.33
CA THR A 9 -9.58 -6.76 -13.00
C THR A 9 -9.53 -8.17 -13.57
N MET A 10 -8.66 -8.41 -14.57
CA MET A 10 -8.34 -9.75 -15.06
C MET A 10 -7.33 -10.48 -14.17
N ASN A 11 -6.66 -9.78 -13.24
CA ASN A 11 -5.75 -10.40 -12.28
C ASN A 11 -6.48 -11.41 -11.38
N GLU A 12 -5.74 -12.40 -10.87
CA GLU A 12 -6.26 -13.29 -9.82
C GLU A 12 -6.55 -12.52 -8.52
N LEU A 13 -7.46 -13.04 -7.70
CA LEU A 13 -7.66 -12.53 -6.34
C LEU A 13 -6.36 -12.70 -5.53
N PRO A 14 -6.10 -11.78 -4.58
CA PRO A 14 -5.00 -11.93 -3.65
C PRO A 14 -5.07 -13.28 -2.92
N LYS A 15 -3.95 -13.98 -2.84
CA LYS A 15 -3.85 -15.26 -2.13
C LYS A 15 -2.65 -15.25 -1.18
N TYR A 16 -2.78 -15.96 -0.09
CA TYR A 16 -1.66 -16.25 0.80
C TYR A 16 -0.79 -17.31 0.14
N GLU A 17 0.49 -17.03 -0.05
CA GLU A 17 1.40 -17.94 -0.76
C GLU A 17 1.74 -19.19 0.10
N THR A 18 1.71 -19.04 1.43
CA THR A 18 1.87 -20.14 2.39
C THR A 18 0.80 -20.05 3.48
N VAL A 19 0.57 -21.16 4.21
CA VAL A 19 -0.41 -21.23 5.32
C VAL A 19 -0.12 -20.19 6.42
N GLU A 20 1.15 -19.84 6.62
CA GLU A 20 1.59 -18.90 7.67
C GLU A 20 1.86 -17.50 7.15
N SER A 21 1.60 -17.20 5.86
CA SER A 21 1.75 -15.87 5.33
C SER A 21 0.80 -14.89 6.02
N ALA A 22 1.32 -13.76 6.50
CA ALA A 22 0.52 -12.68 7.08
C ALA A 22 -0.11 -11.76 6.03
N GLY A 23 0.47 -11.67 4.84
CA GLY A 23 0.03 -10.82 3.75
C GLY A 23 -0.20 -11.58 2.45
N CYS A 24 -1.03 -11.01 1.60
CA CYS A 24 -1.26 -11.47 0.23
C CYS A 24 -0.89 -10.37 -0.78
N ASP A 25 -0.30 -10.74 -1.91
CA ASP A 25 0.18 -9.79 -2.90
C ASP A 25 -0.96 -9.05 -3.61
N LEU A 26 -0.80 -7.73 -3.76
CA LEU A 26 -1.62 -6.87 -4.60
C LEU A 26 -0.94 -6.70 -5.96
N ARG A 27 -1.73 -6.86 -7.03
CA ARG A 27 -1.26 -6.74 -8.41
C ARG A 27 -1.71 -5.44 -9.06
N ALA A 28 -0.85 -4.88 -9.90
CA ALA A 28 -1.16 -3.71 -10.70
C ALA A 28 -2.28 -4.02 -11.70
N ASP A 29 -3.28 -3.13 -11.78
CA ASP A 29 -4.26 -3.11 -12.85
C ASP A 29 -4.16 -1.78 -13.61
N LEU A 30 -3.61 -1.83 -14.81
CA LEU A 30 -3.31 -0.64 -15.59
C LEU A 30 -4.48 -0.12 -16.43
N TRP A 31 -5.62 -0.83 -16.45
CA TRP A 31 -6.78 -0.44 -17.28
C TRP A 31 -7.46 0.85 -16.78
N GLU A 32 -7.44 1.10 -15.47
CA GLU A 32 -8.11 2.21 -14.79
C GLU A 32 -7.15 3.30 -14.31
N VAL A 33 -5.92 3.36 -14.85
CA VAL A 33 -4.92 4.36 -14.43
C VAL A 33 -5.37 5.76 -14.78
N LYS A 34 -5.34 6.65 -13.78
CA LYS A 34 -5.64 8.07 -13.93
C LYS A 34 -4.35 8.87 -13.99
N GLU A 35 -4.01 9.38 -15.18
CA GLU A 35 -2.73 10.07 -15.43
C GLU A 35 -2.50 11.29 -14.53
N LYS A 36 -3.57 11.94 -14.03
CA LYS A 36 -3.47 13.05 -13.07
C LYS A 36 -2.83 12.69 -11.73
N PHE A 37 -2.67 11.40 -11.44
CA PHE A 37 -2.00 10.89 -10.23
C PHE A 37 -0.60 10.31 -10.50
N LEU A 38 0.00 10.69 -11.63
CA LEU A 38 1.37 10.37 -11.98
C LEU A 38 2.23 11.62 -11.79
N TYR A 39 3.24 11.53 -10.92
CA TYR A 39 4.16 12.63 -10.60
C TYR A 39 5.58 12.16 -10.89
N ASN A 40 6.25 12.81 -11.85
CA ASN A 40 7.51 12.35 -12.40
C ASN A 40 7.45 10.86 -12.82
N ALA A 41 6.32 10.50 -13.40
CA ALA A 41 6.01 9.18 -13.92
C ALA A 41 5.18 9.32 -15.22
N LYS A 42 5.23 8.33 -16.09
CA LYS A 42 4.54 8.38 -17.38
C LYS A 42 3.91 7.05 -17.74
N VAL A 43 2.79 7.13 -18.46
CA VAL A 43 2.20 6.00 -19.15
C VAL A 43 2.96 5.73 -20.44
N VAL A 44 3.36 4.50 -20.67
CA VAL A 44 3.90 4.03 -21.95
C VAL A 44 2.82 3.22 -22.64
N ARG A 45 2.53 3.58 -23.91
CA ARG A 45 1.49 2.93 -24.71
C ARG A 45 2.12 2.21 -25.89
N ASP A 46 1.45 1.16 -26.36
CA ASP A 46 1.82 0.49 -27.61
C ASP A 46 1.26 1.23 -28.85
N GLN A 47 1.47 0.68 -30.03
CA GLN A 47 0.99 1.23 -31.31
C GLN A 47 -0.55 1.28 -31.43
N TYR A 48 -1.28 0.60 -30.55
CA TYR A 48 -2.76 0.60 -30.50
C TYR A 48 -3.30 1.46 -29.37
N SER A 49 -2.45 2.32 -28.74
CA SER A 49 -2.76 3.17 -27.58
C SER A 49 -3.13 2.40 -26.30
N VAL A 50 -2.84 1.10 -26.23
CA VAL A 50 -3.03 0.31 -25.01
C VAL A 50 -1.87 0.59 -24.05
N ILE A 51 -2.17 0.71 -22.75
CA ILE A 51 -1.13 0.94 -21.74
C ILE A 51 -0.26 -0.32 -21.64
N LYS A 52 1.02 -0.16 -21.99
CA LYS A 52 2.04 -1.20 -21.88
C LYS A 52 2.60 -1.27 -20.46
N ASN A 53 3.02 -0.15 -19.94
CA ASN A 53 3.51 -0.01 -18.56
C ASN A 53 3.38 1.44 -18.06
N ILE A 54 3.66 1.62 -16.76
CA ILE A 54 3.91 2.91 -16.15
C ILE A 54 5.37 2.95 -15.72
N THR A 55 6.12 3.93 -16.22
CA THR A 55 7.51 4.16 -15.82
C THR A 55 7.55 5.26 -14.76
N ILE A 56 8.08 4.94 -13.58
CA ILE A 56 8.26 5.87 -12.44
C ILE A 56 9.75 6.23 -12.38
N ALA A 57 10.08 7.48 -12.67
CA ALA A 57 11.45 7.97 -12.59
C ALA A 57 11.94 8.04 -11.13
N PRO A 58 13.26 8.10 -10.86
CA PRO A 58 13.79 8.39 -9.53
C PRO A 58 13.14 9.62 -8.90
N GLY A 59 12.68 9.51 -7.64
CA GLY A 59 11.90 10.53 -6.93
C GLY A 59 10.44 10.67 -7.41
N GLY A 60 10.03 9.93 -8.43
CA GLY A 60 8.65 9.93 -8.92
C GLY A 60 7.71 9.07 -8.09
N ARG A 61 6.39 9.33 -8.21
CA ARG A 61 5.34 8.54 -7.57
C ARG A 61 4.14 8.38 -8.47
N ALA A 62 3.40 7.29 -8.27
CA ALA A 62 2.22 6.97 -9.05
C ALA A 62 1.18 6.25 -8.20
N LEU A 63 -0.10 6.59 -8.38
CA LEU A 63 -1.21 5.80 -7.87
C LEU A 63 -1.52 4.69 -8.87
N ILE A 64 -1.31 3.45 -8.48
CA ILE A 64 -1.56 2.26 -9.28
C ILE A 64 -2.82 1.58 -8.78
N PRO A 65 -3.88 1.46 -9.59
CA PRO A 65 -5.08 0.72 -9.23
C PRO A 65 -4.82 -0.78 -9.10
N THR A 66 -5.69 -1.48 -8.38
CA THR A 66 -5.67 -2.95 -8.28
C THR A 66 -6.88 -3.62 -8.90
N GLY A 67 -7.96 -2.85 -9.18
CA GLY A 67 -9.24 -3.36 -9.62
C GLY A 67 -9.97 -4.17 -8.55
N LEU A 68 -9.67 -3.93 -7.28
CA LEU A 68 -10.26 -4.61 -6.13
C LEU A 68 -10.96 -3.63 -5.21
N GLN A 69 -12.19 -3.94 -4.81
CA GLN A 69 -12.92 -3.28 -3.73
C GLN A 69 -13.24 -4.33 -2.68
N ILE A 70 -13.09 -4.02 -1.40
CA ILE A 70 -13.33 -4.97 -0.31
C ILE A 70 -14.28 -4.39 0.73
N ALA A 71 -14.97 -5.29 1.44
CA ALA A 71 -15.77 -4.95 2.61
C ALA A 71 -15.27 -5.78 3.80
N LEU A 72 -14.63 -5.11 4.74
CA LEU A 72 -14.13 -5.72 5.97
C LEU A 72 -15.21 -5.73 7.05
N PRO A 73 -15.19 -6.70 7.97
CA PRO A 73 -15.98 -6.61 9.19
C PRO A 73 -15.54 -5.42 10.06
N VAL A 74 -16.48 -4.82 10.81
CA VAL A 74 -16.17 -3.81 11.83
C VAL A 74 -15.13 -4.35 12.82
N GLY A 75 -14.18 -3.51 13.23
CA GLY A 75 -13.08 -3.89 14.11
C GLY A 75 -11.85 -4.42 13.36
N TYR A 76 -11.83 -4.29 12.03
CA TYR A 76 -10.67 -4.64 11.19
C TYR A 76 -10.36 -3.53 10.21
N GLU A 77 -9.08 -3.42 9.84
CA GLU A 77 -8.57 -2.66 8.71
C GLU A 77 -7.80 -3.58 7.76
N ALA A 78 -7.60 -3.16 6.52
CA ALA A 78 -6.57 -3.73 5.67
C ALA A 78 -5.43 -2.72 5.50
N GLN A 79 -4.20 -3.20 5.59
CA GLN A 79 -3.00 -2.39 5.41
C GLN A 79 -2.33 -2.73 4.09
N VAL A 80 -2.10 -1.69 3.27
CA VAL A 80 -1.26 -1.78 2.08
C VAL A 80 0.19 -1.54 2.51
N ARG A 81 1.03 -2.57 2.41
CA ARG A 81 2.44 -2.55 2.81
C ARG A 81 3.36 -2.79 1.62
N PRO A 82 4.60 -2.27 1.64
CA PRO A 82 5.57 -2.54 0.58
C PRO A 82 5.99 -4.01 0.55
N ARG A 83 6.50 -4.44 -0.60
CA ARG A 83 7.16 -5.73 -0.74
C ARG A 83 8.66 -5.58 -0.52
N SER A 84 9.20 -6.39 0.37
CA SER A 84 10.63 -6.34 0.76
C SER A 84 11.58 -6.46 -0.45
N GLY A 85 11.24 -7.32 -1.42
CA GLY A 85 12.05 -7.50 -2.61
C GLY A 85 12.12 -6.26 -3.50
N LEU A 86 11.01 -5.53 -3.68
CA LEU A 86 10.99 -4.28 -4.44
C LEU A 86 11.71 -3.16 -3.69
N ALA A 87 11.51 -3.10 -2.37
CA ALA A 87 12.19 -2.11 -1.53
C ALA A 87 13.72 -2.28 -1.58
N LEU A 88 14.20 -3.49 -1.38
CA LEU A 88 15.64 -3.76 -1.31
C LEU A 88 16.32 -3.63 -2.69
N LYS A 89 15.73 -4.21 -3.74
CA LYS A 89 16.40 -4.32 -5.05
C LYS A 89 16.23 -3.08 -5.92
N ASN A 90 15.08 -2.41 -5.81
CA ASN A 90 14.69 -1.33 -6.72
C ASN A 90 14.46 0.00 -6.00
N GLY A 91 14.49 0.05 -4.66
CA GLY A 91 14.16 1.25 -3.91
C GLY A 91 12.67 1.64 -4.01
N ILE A 92 11.79 0.70 -4.38
CA ILE A 92 10.35 0.95 -4.54
C ILE A 92 9.62 0.66 -3.23
N THR A 93 8.82 1.62 -2.78
CA THR A 93 8.00 1.45 -1.58
C THR A 93 6.61 2.05 -1.77
N VAL A 94 5.73 1.81 -0.80
CA VAL A 94 4.41 2.46 -0.71
C VAL A 94 4.60 3.76 0.05
N LEU A 95 4.29 4.90 -0.59
CA LEU A 95 4.60 6.23 -0.05
C LEU A 95 3.95 6.51 1.31
N ASN A 96 2.71 6.07 1.50
CA ASN A 96 1.91 6.24 2.73
C ASN A 96 1.93 4.99 3.61
N THR A 97 2.98 4.17 3.55
CA THR A 97 3.01 2.89 4.28
C THR A 97 3.00 3.05 5.80
N PRO A 98 2.19 2.23 6.53
CA PRO A 98 1.13 1.36 6.01
C PRO A 98 -0.08 2.16 5.53
N GLY A 99 -0.52 1.91 4.29
CA GLY A 99 -1.74 2.53 3.76
C GLY A 99 -2.98 1.88 4.38
N THR A 100 -3.83 2.66 5.03
CA THR A 100 -5.02 2.16 5.72
C THR A 100 -6.22 2.06 4.78
N ILE A 101 -6.90 0.93 4.82
CA ILE A 101 -8.20 0.68 4.19
C ILE A 101 -9.20 0.40 5.30
N ASP A 102 -10.08 1.35 5.56
CA ASP A 102 -11.10 1.26 6.59
C ASP A 102 -12.17 0.22 6.28
N SER A 103 -12.83 -0.31 7.31
CA SER A 103 -13.87 -1.34 7.13
C SER A 103 -15.10 -0.86 6.36
N ASP A 104 -15.38 0.45 6.36
CA ASP A 104 -16.47 1.09 5.62
C ASP A 104 -16.07 1.69 4.26
N TYR A 105 -14.78 1.63 3.88
CA TYR A 105 -14.34 2.04 2.55
C TYR A 105 -14.86 1.07 1.48
N ARG A 106 -15.40 1.62 0.38
CA ARG A 106 -15.97 0.84 -0.74
C ARG A 106 -15.37 1.21 -2.10
N GLY A 107 -14.35 2.07 -2.10
CA GLY A 107 -13.65 2.44 -3.32
C GLY A 107 -12.63 1.38 -3.75
N ASP A 108 -12.03 1.60 -4.90
CA ASP A 108 -10.96 0.76 -5.42
C ASP A 108 -9.68 0.89 -4.56
N ILE A 109 -9.03 -0.23 -4.28
CA ILE A 109 -7.75 -0.26 -3.58
C ILE A 109 -6.67 0.22 -4.53
N GLY A 110 -6.12 1.41 -4.25
CA GLY A 110 -4.99 1.96 -4.98
C GLY A 110 -3.69 1.87 -4.19
N VAL A 111 -2.59 1.61 -4.87
CA VAL A 111 -1.25 1.57 -4.31
C VAL A 111 -0.47 2.80 -4.73
N ILE A 112 -0.06 3.64 -3.77
CA ILE A 112 0.77 4.81 -4.04
C ILE A 112 2.24 4.39 -3.99
N LEU A 113 2.81 4.06 -5.15
CA LEU A 113 4.23 3.73 -5.26
C LEU A 113 5.08 5.00 -5.34
N ILE A 114 6.25 4.96 -4.71
CA ILE A 114 7.34 5.94 -4.88
C ILE A 114 8.62 5.20 -5.23
N ASN A 115 9.40 5.79 -6.16
CA ASN A 115 10.72 5.31 -6.54
C ASN A 115 11.80 6.10 -5.81
N LEU A 116 12.39 5.51 -4.78
CA LEU A 116 13.54 6.03 -4.03
C LEU A 116 14.88 5.47 -4.54
N GLY A 117 14.85 4.67 -5.60
CA GLY A 117 16.04 4.15 -6.27
C GLY A 117 16.66 5.16 -7.23
N THR A 118 17.69 4.72 -7.92
CA THR A 118 18.47 5.55 -8.87
C THR A 118 18.06 5.35 -10.32
N GLU A 119 17.36 4.27 -10.63
CA GLU A 119 16.93 3.90 -11.98
C GLU A 119 15.41 4.03 -12.15
N PRO A 120 14.91 4.33 -13.36
CA PRO A 120 13.48 4.27 -13.65
C PRO A 120 12.91 2.88 -13.37
N PHE A 121 11.74 2.82 -12.74
CA PHE A 121 11.05 1.57 -12.43
C PHE A 121 9.81 1.40 -13.31
N GLU A 122 9.68 0.27 -13.97
CA GLU A 122 8.54 -0.07 -14.81
C GLU A 122 7.55 -0.94 -14.04
N VAL A 123 6.27 -0.53 -14.05
CA VAL A 123 5.15 -1.30 -13.54
C VAL A 123 4.35 -1.82 -14.72
N ASN A 124 4.27 -3.13 -14.89
CA ASN A 124 3.50 -3.80 -15.94
C ASN A 124 2.16 -4.29 -15.39
N GLN A 125 1.22 -4.58 -16.30
CA GLN A 125 -0.05 -5.21 -15.94
C GLN A 125 0.19 -6.53 -15.20
N GLY A 126 -0.45 -6.70 -14.04
CA GLY A 126 -0.36 -7.91 -13.24
C GLY A 126 0.87 -8.02 -12.32
N ASP A 127 1.80 -7.06 -12.38
CA ASP A 127 2.96 -7.04 -11.47
C ASP A 127 2.51 -6.99 -10.00
N ARG A 128 3.18 -7.76 -9.15
CA ARG A 128 2.97 -7.73 -7.70
C ARG A 128 3.69 -6.52 -7.12
N ILE A 129 2.93 -5.46 -6.78
CA ILE A 129 3.46 -4.14 -6.43
C ILE A 129 3.44 -3.82 -4.93
N ALA A 130 2.59 -4.49 -4.18
CA ALA A 130 2.42 -4.31 -2.73
C ALA A 130 1.90 -5.60 -2.12
N GLN A 131 1.68 -5.60 -0.80
CA GLN A 131 0.98 -6.67 -0.10
C GLN A 131 -0.13 -6.09 0.77
N LEU A 132 -1.22 -6.85 0.93
CA LEU A 132 -2.37 -6.53 1.78
C LEU A 132 -2.32 -7.39 3.04
N VAL A 133 -2.42 -6.77 4.20
CA VAL A 133 -2.45 -7.44 5.51
C VAL A 133 -3.72 -7.02 6.23
N ILE A 134 -4.52 -7.98 6.69
CA ILE A 134 -5.72 -7.71 7.48
C ILE A 134 -5.33 -7.65 8.97
N VAL A 135 -5.73 -6.57 9.64
CA VAL A 135 -5.35 -6.28 11.03
C VAL A 135 -6.60 -6.01 11.85
N LYS A 136 -6.66 -6.56 13.06
CA LYS A 136 -7.67 -6.18 14.06
C LYS A 136 -7.30 -4.83 14.66
N ILE A 137 -8.28 -3.95 14.82
CA ILE A 137 -8.07 -2.60 15.37
C ILE A 137 -8.86 -2.40 16.65
N GLU A 138 -8.39 -1.45 17.46
CA GLU A 138 -9.12 -0.88 18.60
C GLU A 138 -9.34 0.61 18.33
N GLN A 139 -10.55 1.09 18.58
CA GLN A 139 -10.89 2.51 18.52
C GLN A 139 -10.87 3.11 19.93
N ALA A 140 -10.00 4.07 20.18
CA ALA A 140 -9.91 4.74 21.47
C ALA A 140 -11.01 5.79 21.64
N THR A 141 -11.55 5.87 22.85
CA THR A 141 -12.34 7.03 23.29
C THR A 141 -11.43 7.97 24.06
N TRP A 142 -11.32 9.21 23.60
CA TRP A 142 -10.46 10.21 24.22
C TRP A 142 -11.11 10.76 25.50
N ASN A 143 -10.38 10.71 26.62
CA ASN A 143 -10.77 11.28 27.90
C ASN A 143 -9.78 12.40 28.24
N PRO A 144 -10.12 13.69 28.04
CA PRO A 144 -9.25 14.80 28.39
C PRO A 144 -8.99 14.85 29.92
N VAL A 145 -7.73 14.98 30.30
CA VAL A 145 -7.27 15.11 31.68
C VAL A 145 -6.25 16.23 31.76
N ASP A 146 -6.08 16.82 32.96
CA ASP A 146 -5.13 17.92 33.19
C ASP A 146 -3.68 17.43 33.30
N SER A 147 -3.47 16.17 33.69
CA SER A 147 -2.15 15.56 33.81
C SER A 147 -2.22 14.04 33.51
N LEU A 148 -1.11 13.47 33.08
CA LEU A 148 -0.92 12.03 32.97
C LEU A 148 -0.14 11.52 34.20
N ASP A 149 -0.22 10.21 34.43
CA ASP A 149 0.56 9.51 35.44
C ASP A 149 2.08 9.63 35.20
N GLU A 150 2.86 9.57 36.26
CA GLU A 150 4.33 9.55 36.16
C GLU A 150 4.83 8.12 35.80
N THR A 151 5.87 8.06 34.97
CA THR A 151 6.55 6.83 34.61
C THR A 151 8.07 7.02 34.69
N ASP A 152 8.84 5.94 34.84
CA ASP A 152 10.30 5.99 34.83
C ASP A 152 10.88 6.59 33.54
N ARG A 153 10.19 6.47 32.41
CA ARG A 153 10.57 7.08 31.14
C ARG A 153 10.20 8.57 31.08
N GLY A 154 9.11 8.99 31.71
CA GLY A 154 8.58 10.35 31.64
C GLY A 154 8.44 10.85 30.20
N ALA A 155 8.91 12.05 29.93
CA ALA A 155 8.91 12.70 28.62
C ALA A 155 10.09 12.28 27.71
N GLY A 156 10.91 11.31 28.09
CA GLY A 156 12.10 10.88 27.33
C GLY A 156 11.74 10.27 25.97
N GLY A 157 12.27 10.87 24.89
CA GLY A 157 12.10 10.44 23.49
C GLY A 157 13.34 10.79 22.66
N PHE A 158 13.26 10.55 21.35
CA PHE A 158 14.28 10.95 20.36
C PHE A 158 15.74 10.62 20.71
N GLY A 159 15.98 9.40 21.19
CA GLY A 159 17.34 8.95 21.57
C GLY A 159 17.66 9.12 23.06
N SER A 160 16.66 9.20 23.93
CA SER A 160 16.82 9.16 25.40
C SER A 160 17.55 7.90 25.90
N THR A 161 17.55 6.82 25.09
CA THR A 161 18.41 5.65 25.26
C THR A 161 19.55 5.76 24.25
N ASN A 162 20.79 5.93 24.69
CA ASN A 162 21.98 6.03 23.86
C ASN A 162 22.10 4.85 22.87
N ILE A 163 22.74 5.07 21.70
CA ILE A 163 22.98 4.05 20.67
C ILE A 163 23.98 2.98 21.16
N LYS A 164 24.70 3.24 22.27
CA LYS A 164 25.62 2.32 22.97
C LYS A 164 25.53 2.52 24.48
#